data_01c240c0134f1948db9f6fc2560e7e49
#
_entry.id   01c240c0134f1948db9f6fc2560e7e49
#
_cell.length_a   1.000
_cell.length_b   1.000
_cell.length_c   1.000
_cell.angle_alpha   90.00
_cell.angle_beta   90.00
_cell.angle_gamma   90.00
#
_symmetry.space_group_name_H-M   'P 1'
#
loop_
_entity.id
_entity.type
_entity.pdbx_description
1 polymer ?
#
loop_
_entity_poly.entity_id
_entity_poly.type
_entity_poly.pdbx_seq_one_letter_code
_entity_poly.pdbx_strand_id
1 'polypeptide(L)'
;MSIPVLDTAWPTLWLVRHGESTWNTAGLVQGHNDEAELTERGLRQAAEAAAQFGYRPVRAIYASDLRRARQTAAAFAAVLGLPVYADARLRERSLGVLEGSANKTVGPSATGLADGLVVNPDVRPPGGESVRDLYQRAAAFCDELAAGLRDGSGTLPGLADGAADGAGPASTSGDVLVIAHGGTVRVLDAYISGVTVDQMTWRPVDNTAIVRIPEFGTLSRGGNR
;
A
#
# COMPACT_ATOMS: atom_id res chain seq x y z
N MET A 1 16.06 -16.04 37.58
CA MET A 1 15.28 -16.28 36.36
C MET A 1 14.76 -14.94 35.87
N SER A 2 15.39 -14.35 34.87
CA SER A 2 14.90 -13.10 34.25
C SER A 2 13.77 -13.48 33.35
N ILE A 3 12.57 -12.93 33.58
CA ILE A 3 11.44 -13.03 32.69
C ILE A 3 11.85 -12.21 31.48
N PRO A 4 11.84 -12.75 30.24
CA PRO A 4 12.07 -11.94 29.07
C PRO A 4 10.95 -10.90 29.03
N VAL A 5 11.33 -9.62 29.09
CA VAL A 5 10.41 -8.52 28.73
C VAL A 5 10.13 -8.71 27.25
N LEU A 6 8.98 -9.28 26.93
CA LEU A 6 8.46 -9.24 25.57
C LEU A 6 8.28 -7.77 25.26
N ASP A 7 9.11 -7.26 24.36
CA ASP A 7 8.91 -5.93 23.79
C ASP A 7 7.61 -6.01 22.93
N THR A 8 6.48 -5.74 23.60
CA THR A 8 5.13 -5.85 23.03
C THR A 8 4.72 -4.61 22.28
N ALA A 9 5.70 -3.77 21.90
CA ALA A 9 5.41 -2.63 21.03
C ALA A 9 4.92 -3.14 19.66
N TRP A 10 3.70 -2.78 19.32
CA TRP A 10 3.15 -3.07 18.00
C TRP A 10 4.02 -2.46 16.91
N PRO A 11 4.22 -3.15 15.77
CA PRO A 11 5.03 -2.64 14.69
C PRO A 11 4.45 -1.35 14.11
N THR A 12 5.32 -0.50 13.58
CA THR A 12 4.92 0.58 12.70
C THR A 12 4.62 0.01 11.31
N LEU A 13 3.49 0.41 10.73
CA LEU A 13 3.21 0.18 9.32
C LEU A 13 3.62 1.42 8.53
N TRP A 14 4.45 1.22 7.51
CA TRP A 14 4.91 2.26 6.60
C TRP A 14 4.23 2.06 5.25
N LEU A 15 3.40 3.01 4.83
CA LEU A 15 2.77 3.00 3.52
C LEU A 15 3.55 3.91 2.59
N VAL A 16 3.96 3.41 1.43
CA VAL A 16 4.77 4.15 0.45
C VAL A 16 4.06 4.12 -0.90
N ARG A 17 3.84 5.29 -1.50
CA ARG A 17 3.42 5.36 -2.91
C ARG A 17 4.61 5.08 -3.82
N HIS A 18 4.40 4.36 -4.94
CA HIS A 18 5.43 4.11 -5.95
C HIS A 18 6.06 5.41 -6.47
N GLY A 19 7.31 5.33 -6.96
CA GLY A 19 8.03 6.42 -7.62
C GLY A 19 7.35 6.92 -8.89
N GLU A 20 7.81 8.03 -9.44
CA GLU A 20 7.26 8.59 -10.68
C GLU A 20 7.31 7.57 -11.81
N SER A 21 6.17 7.37 -12.48
CA SER A 21 6.06 6.47 -13.63
C SER A 21 5.95 7.25 -14.95
N THR A 22 6.19 6.55 -16.06
CA THR A 22 6.00 7.09 -17.42
C THR A 22 4.60 7.65 -17.64
N TRP A 23 3.57 7.01 -17.06
CA TRP A 23 2.20 7.49 -17.15
C TRP A 23 1.88 8.64 -16.19
N ASN A 24 2.63 8.80 -15.09
CA ASN A 24 2.52 10.02 -14.30
C ASN A 24 2.98 11.23 -15.11
N THR A 25 4.12 11.14 -15.80
CA THR A 25 4.67 12.22 -16.62
C THR A 25 3.81 12.51 -17.85
N ALA A 26 3.21 11.48 -18.44
CA ALA A 26 2.29 11.62 -19.57
C ALA A 26 0.90 12.13 -19.16
N GLY A 27 0.59 12.21 -17.85
CA GLY A 27 -0.72 12.62 -17.36
C GLY A 27 -1.84 11.62 -17.70
N LEU A 28 -1.51 10.32 -17.71
CA LEU A 28 -2.45 9.25 -18.05
C LEU A 28 -2.99 8.56 -16.81
N VAL A 29 -4.23 8.11 -16.90
CA VAL A 29 -4.91 7.28 -15.91
C VAL A 29 -4.28 5.89 -15.92
N GLN A 30 -3.75 5.43 -14.78
CA GLN A 30 -2.98 4.18 -14.71
C GLN A 30 -3.84 2.97 -14.32
N GLY A 31 -4.61 3.07 -13.24
CA GLY A 31 -5.41 1.97 -12.72
C GLY A 31 -4.60 0.67 -12.57
N HIS A 32 -5.12 -0.42 -13.14
CA HIS A 32 -4.47 -1.75 -13.17
C HIS A 32 -3.53 -1.96 -14.37
N ASN A 33 -3.39 -0.97 -15.28
CA ASN A 33 -2.47 -1.10 -16.39
C ASN A 33 -1.03 -1.30 -15.88
N ASP A 34 -0.33 -2.29 -16.42
CA ASP A 34 1.02 -2.69 -16.01
C ASP A 34 2.13 -2.24 -16.99
N GLU A 35 1.79 -1.49 -18.04
CA GLU A 35 2.76 -0.90 -18.97
C GLU A 35 3.53 0.27 -18.34
N ALA A 36 2.89 0.96 -17.40
CA ALA A 36 3.50 2.09 -16.69
C ALA A 36 4.66 1.64 -15.80
N GLU A 37 5.89 1.91 -16.23
CA GLU A 37 7.11 1.66 -15.47
C GLU A 37 7.65 2.95 -14.83
N LEU A 38 8.57 2.83 -13.87
CA LEU A 38 9.25 4.00 -13.29
C LEU A 38 10.09 4.72 -14.33
N THR A 39 10.06 6.06 -14.28
CA THR A 39 11.04 6.88 -14.98
C THR A 39 12.41 6.79 -14.30
N GLU A 40 13.48 7.28 -14.94
CA GLU A 40 14.78 7.42 -14.27
C GLU A 40 14.66 8.25 -12.97
N ARG A 41 13.82 9.29 -12.98
CA ARG A 41 13.53 10.07 -11.78
C ARG A 41 12.82 9.21 -10.74
N GLY A 42 11.83 8.41 -11.14
CA GLY A 42 11.12 7.50 -10.25
C GLY A 42 12.04 6.46 -9.61
N LEU A 43 13.00 5.94 -10.35
CA LEU A 43 14.02 5.02 -9.82
C LEU A 43 14.90 5.72 -8.78
N ARG A 44 15.34 6.97 -9.04
CA ARG A 44 16.10 7.75 -8.04
C ARG A 44 15.25 8.04 -6.80
N GLN A 45 14.00 8.46 -6.96
CA GLN A 45 13.07 8.67 -5.85
C GLN A 45 12.91 7.41 -4.99
N ALA A 46 12.77 6.23 -5.62
CA ALA A 46 12.67 4.96 -4.91
C ALA A 46 13.94 4.65 -4.11
N ALA A 47 15.13 4.87 -4.70
CA ALA A 47 16.40 4.67 -4.01
C ALA A 47 16.59 5.64 -2.83
N GLU A 48 16.25 6.91 -3.00
CA GLU A 48 16.33 7.94 -1.94
C GLU A 48 15.35 7.63 -0.78
N ALA A 49 14.13 7.19 -1.10
CA ALA A 49 13.18 6.78 -0.10
C ALA A 49 13.65 5.53 0.65
N ALA A 50 14.17 4.53 -0.06
CA ALA A 50 14.70 3.30 0.53
C ALA A 50 15.88 3.55 1.46
N ALA A 51 16.78 4.47 1.12
CA ALA A 51 17.94 4.82 1.95
C ALA A 51 17.54 5.29 3.37
N GLN A 52 16.36 5.87 3.55
CA GLN A 52 15.84 6.29 4.85
C GLN A 52 15.51 5.12 5.78
N PHE A 53 15.44 3.90 5.23
CA PHE A 53 15.09 2.68 5.97
C PHE A 53 16.28 1.81 6.37
N GLY A 54 17.49 2.12 5.90
CA GLY A 54 18.69 1.28 6.12
C GLY A 54 19.03 0.96 7.58
N TYR A 55 18.53 1.76 8.52
CA TYR A 55 18.74 1.55 9.97
C TYR A 55 17.48 1.15 10.73
N ARG A 56 16.36 0.91 10.03
CA ARG A 56 15.09 0.55 10.65
C ARG A 56 14.92 -0.96 10.72
N PRO A 57 14.42 -1.48 11.83
CA PRO A 57 14.10 -2.90 11.96
C PRO A 57 12.82 -3.22 11.16
N VAL A 58 12.94 -3.42 9.87
CA VAL A 58 11.81 -3.86 9.02
C VAL A 58 11.83 -5.39 8.97
N ARG A 59 10.68 -6.02 9.20
CA ARG A 59 10.50 -7.49 9.18
C ARG A 59 9.92 -8.03 7.87
N ALA A 60 9.15 -7.21 7.16
CA ALA A 60 8.49 -7.63 5.92
C ALA A 60 8.26 -6.45 4.97
N ILE A 61 8.35 -6.72 3.66
CA ILE A 61 8.05 -5.80 2.59
C ILE A 61 6.93 -6.39 1.75
N TYR A 62 5.78 -5.72 1.74
CA TYR A 62 4.67 -6.02 0.83
C TYR A 62 4.63 -5.02 -0.31
N ALA A 63 4.22 -5.45 -1.48
CA ALA A 63 4.02 -4.56 -2.61
C ALA A 63 2.83 -4.97 -3.47
N SER A 64 2.19 -3.98 -4.08
CA SER A 64 1.36 -4.26 -5.25
C SER A 64 2.17 -5.02 -6.29
N ASP A 65 1.56 -5.98 -6.95
CA ASP A 65 2.15 -6.76 -8.03
C ASP A 65 2.28 -6.00 -9.36
N LEU A 66 1.79 -4.75 -9.44
CA LEU A 66 1.97 -3.89 -10.61
C LEU A 66 3.43 -3.40 -10.73
N ARG A 67 3.93 -3.36 -11.98
CA ARG A 67 5.34 -3.14 -12.34
C ARG A 67 5.97 -1.95 -11.60
N ARG A 68 5.36 -0.78 -11.61
CA ARG A 68 5.86 0.45 -10.96
C ARG A 68 6.01 0.32 -9.43
N ALA A 69 5.12 -0.45 -8.79
CA ALA A 69 5.21 -0.71 -7.36
C ALA A 69 6.32 -1.73 -7.06
N ARG A 70 6.42 -2.80 -7.86
CA ARG A 70 7.51 -3.78 -7.75
C ARG A 70 8.89 -3.16 -7.97
N GLN A 71 9.03 -2.27 -8.97
CA GLN A 71 10.28 -1.54 -9.21
C GLN A 71 10.65 -0.65 -8.01
N THR A 72 9.67 0.00 -7.39
CA THR A 72 9.88 0.79 -6.17
C THR A 72 10.30 -0.13 -5.02
N ALA A 73 9.58 -1.24 -4.80
CA ALA A 73 9.87 -2.19 -3.73
C ALA A 73 11.25 -2.82 -3.86
N ALA A 74 11.73 -3.05 -5.07
CA ALA A 74 13.06 -3.59 -5.32
C ALA A 74 14.18 -2.71 -4.73
N ALA A 75 14.01 -1.39 -4.72
CA ALA A 75 14.98 -0.48 -4.08
C ALA A 75 15.03 -0.69 -2.56
N PHE A 76 13.87 -0.86 -1.91
CA PHE A 76 13.79 -1.16 -0.48
C PHE A 76 14.34 -2.55 -0.16
N ALA A 77 14.02 -3.55 -0.98
CA ALA A 77 14.55 -4.90 -0.85
C ALA A 77 16.09 -4.93 -0.89
N ALA A 78 16.68 -4.16 -1.79
CA ALA A 78 18.14 -4.05 -1.92
C ALA A 78 18.80 -3.42 -0.68
N VAL A 79 18.16 -2.42 -0.06
CA VAL A 79 18.68 -1.76 1.15
C VAL A 79 18.51 -2.61 2.39
N LEU A 80 17.36 -3.31 2.50
CA LEU A 80 16.97 -4.05 3.71
C LEU A 80 17.43 -5.52 3.70
N GLY A 81 17.80 -6.05 2.54
CA GLY A 81 18.14 -7.47 2.40
C GLY A 81 16.93 -8.40 2.60
N LEU A 82 15.72 -7.91 2.33
CA LEU A 82 14.48 -8.64 2.56
C LEU A 82 13.78 -8.98 1.24
N PRO A 83 13.06 -10.10 1.17
CA PRO A 83 12.21 -10.40 0.02
C PRO A 83 10.99 -9.46 -0.04
N VAL A 84 10.40 -9.35 -1.24
CA VAL A 84 9.15 -8.62 -1.46
C VAL A 84 8.01 -9.61 -1.66
N TYR A 85 6.97 -9.47 -0.86
CA TYR A 85 5.72 -10.25 -0.98
C TYR A 85 4.72 -9.45 -1.81
N ALA A 86 4.40 -9.95 -3.00
CA ALA A 86 3.45 -9.32 -3.90
C ALA A 86 2.01 -9.67 -3.48
N ASP A 87 1.14 -8.66 -3.42
CA ASP A 87 -0.28 -8.85 -3.09
C ASP A 87 -1.16 -7.98 -4.00
N ALA A 88 -2.05 -8.63 -4.77
CA ALA A 88 -2.94 -7.95 -5.69
C ALA A 88 -3.97 -7.05 -4.99
N ARG A 89 -4.23 -7.25 -3.69
CA ARG A 89 -5.08 -6.37 -2.88
C ARG A 89 -4.46 -4.98 -2.70
N LEU A 90 -3.16 -4.82 -2.97
CA LEU A 90 -2.43 -3.56 -2.91
C LEU A 90 -2.40 -2.81 -4.25
N ARG A 91 -3.00 -3.33 -5.33
CA ARG A 91 -3.13 -2.64 -6.61
C ARG A 91 -3.85 -1.31 -6.45
N GLU A 92 -3.61 -0.39 -7.38
CA GLU A 92 -4.41 0.84 -7.50
C GLU A 92 -5.87 0.48 -7.79
N ARG A 93 -6.78 1.44 -7.64
CA ARG A 93 -8.15 1.31 -8.11
C ARG A 93 -8.15 1.01 -9.61
N SER A 94 -8.82 -0.05 -10.03
CA SER A 94 -9.04 -0.25 -11.47
C SER A 94 -9.99 0.82 -11.99
N LEU A 95 -9.60 1.46 -13.09
CA LEU A 95 -10.44 2.44 -13.78
C LEU A 95 -10.97 1.89 -15.13
N GLY A 96 -10.76 0.59 -15.38
CA GLY A 96 -11.33 -0.13 -16.51
C GLY A 96 -11.05 0.55 -17.84
N VAL A 97 -12.10 0.84 -18.61
CA VAL A 97 -11.97 1.47 -19.94
C VAL A 97 -11.37 2.88 -19.92
N LEU A 98 -11.23 3.50 -18.75
CA LEU A 98 -10.61 4.82 -18.60
C LEU A 98 -9.08 4.75 -18.51
N GLU A 99 -8.51 3.58 -18.32
CA GLU A 99 -7.05 3.42 -18.25
C GLU A 99 -6.40 3.77 -19.58
N GLY A 100 -5.33 4.56 -19.55
CA GLY A 100 -4.70 5.17 -20.74
C GLY A 100 -5.31 6.48 -21.20
N SER A 101 -6.48 6.88 -20.69
CA SER A 101 -7.04 8.20 -20.97
C SER A 101 -6.25 9.32 -20.28
N ALA A 102 -6.32 10.54 -20.82
CA ALA A 102 -5.72 11.68 -20.15
C ALA A 102 -6.48 12.02 -18.86
N ASN A 103 -5.77 12.18 -17.74
CA ASN A 103 -6.36 12.45 -16.42
C ASN A 103 -7.36 13.60 -16.43
N LYS A 104 -7.05 14.68 -17.17
CA LYS A 104 -7.89 15.88 -17.30
C LYS A 104 -9.25 15.64 -17.97
N THR A 105 -9.44 14.51 -18.64
CA THR A 105 -10.69 14.16 -19.32
C THR A 105 -11.61 13.29 -18.46
N VAL A 106 -11.12 12.83 -17.31
CA VAL A 106 -11.87 11.92 -16.44
C VAL A 106 -12.47 12.70 -15.28
N GLY A 107 -13.77 12.88 -15.33
CA GLY A 107 -14.52 13.71 -14.38
C GLY A 107 -15.18 12.94 -13.23
N PRO A 108 -15.86 13.68 -12.32
CA PRO A 108 -16.50 13.12 -11.11
C PRO A 108 -17.55 12.05 -11.41
N SER A 109 -18.34 12.22 -12.48
CA SER A 109 -19.37 11.24 -12.87
C SER A 109 -18.81 9.87 -13.21
N ALA A 110 -17.55 9.81 -13.66
CA ALA A 110 -16.88 8.55 -13.99
C ALA A 110 -16.09 7.95 -12.80
N THR A 111 -15.69 8.79 -11.85
CA THR A 111 -14.80 8.37 -10.76
C THR A 111 -15.45 8.40 -9.37
N GLY A 112 -16.49 9.18 -9.19
CA GLY A 112 -17.07 9.47 -7.86
C GLY A 112 -16.22 10.40 -7.01
N LEU A 113 -15.23 11.09 -7.62
CA LEU A 113 -14.26 11.97 -6.95
C LEU A 113 -14.40 13.40 -7.49
N ALA A 114 -14.46 14.38 -6.60
CA ALA A 114 -14.44 15.80 -6.96
C ALA A 114 -13.74 16.62 -5.87
N ASP A 115 -12.95 17.60 -6.25
CA ASP A 115 -12.34 18.59 -5.35
C ASP A 115 -11.63 17.98 -4.12
N GLY A 116 -10.98 16.85 -4.30
CA GLY A 116 -10.30 16.14 -3.21
C GLY A 116 -11.24 15.43 -2.23
N LEU A 117 -12.47 15.16 -2.64
CA LEU A 117 -13.48 14.45 -1.87
C LEU A 117 -13.95 13.17 -2.59
N VAL A 118 -14.37 12.19 -1.82
CA VAL A 118 -15.18 11.07 -2.30
C VAL A 118 -16.64 11.53 -2.26
N VAL A 119 -17.17 11.93 -3.40
CA VAL A 119 -18.57 12.43 -3.49
C VAL A 119 -19.57 11.29 -3.69
N ASN A 120 -19.15 10.20 -4.29
CA ASN A 120 -19.93 8.97 -4.38
C ASN A 120 -18.97 7.75 -4.47
N PRO A 121 -18.80 7.01 -3.36
CA PRO A 121 -17.86 5.89 -3.31
C PRO A 121 -18.28 4.68 -4.14
N ASP A 122 -19.52 4.62 -4.61
CA ASP A 122 -20.09 3.50 -5.35
C ASP A 122 -20.01 3.66 -6.87
N VAL A 123 -19.56 4.82 -7.35
CA VAL A 123 -19.35 5.05 -8.80
C VAL A 123 -18.26 4.11 -9.31
N ARG A 124 -18.63 3.32 -10.30
CA ARG A 124 -17.78 2.32 -10.93
C ARG A 124 -17.61 2.61 -12.43
N PRO A 125 -16.39 2.91 -12.89
CA PRO A 125 -16.14 2.97 -14.33
C PRO A 125 -16.43 1.62 -15.01
N PRO A 126 -16.86 1.59 -16.27
CA PRO A 126 -17.07 0.33 -16.96
C PRO A 126 -15.81 -0.55 -16.96
N GLY A 127 -15.94 -1.79 -16.45
CA GLY A 127 -14.83 -2.72 -16.29
C GLY A 127 -13.86 -2.40 -15.16
N GLY A 128 -14.16 -1.38 -14.33
CA GLY A 128 -13.31 -0.95 -13.22
C GLY A 128 -13.93 -1.18 -11.84
N GLU A 129 -13.31 -0.60 -10.83
CA GLU A 129 -13.70 -0.64 -9.42
C GLU A 129 -14.29 0.70 -8.96
N SER A 130 -15.21 0.64 -8.01
CA SER A 130 -15.59 1.80 -7.20
C SER A 130 -14.53 2.10 -6.13
N VAL A 131 -14.63 3.25 -5.47
CA VAL A 131 -13.77 3.54 -4.29
C VAL A 131 -14.07 2.56 -3.17
N ARG A 132 -15.34 2.15 -3.01
CA ARG A 132 -15.76 1.16 -2.02
C ARG A 132 -15.14 -0.21 -2.27
N ASP A 133 -15.02 -0.67 -3.54
CA ASP A 133 -14.36 -1.94 -3.85
C ASP A 133 -12.88 -1.90 -3.46
N LEU A 134 -12.18 -0.82 -3.81
CA LEU A 134 -10.79 -0.60 -3.40
C LEU A 134 -10.67 -0.62 -1.87
N TYR A 135 -11.58 0.07 -1.16
CA TYR A 135 -11.58 0.13 0.29
C TYR A 135 -11.75 -1.27 0.90
N GLN A 136 -12.68 -2.06 0.40
CA GLN A 136 -12.96 -3.41 0.92
C GLN A 136 -11.77 -4.36 0.75
N ARG A 137 -11.13 -4.38 -0.44
CA ARG A 137 -9.97 -5.26 -0.66
C ARG A 137 -8.73 -4.81 0.11
N ALA A 138 -8.53 -3.52 0.27
CA ALA A 138 -7.44 -2.98 1.07
C ALA A 138 -7.66 -3.26 2.57
N ALA A 139 -8.91 -3.17 3.05
CA ALA A 139 -9.29 -3.55 4.41
C ALA A 139 -9.02 -5.03 4.69
N ALA A 140 -9.35 -5.92 3.74
CA ALA A 140 -9.09 -7.35 3.88
C ALA A 140 -7.58 -7.64 4.02
N PHE A 141 -6.72 -6.93 3.29
CA PHE A 141 -5.27 -7.03 3.48
C PHE A 141 -4.84 -6.58 4.89
N CYS A 142 -5.34 -5.44 5.37
CA CYS A 142 -5.02 -4.93 6.71
C CYS A 142 -5.47 -5.89 7.82
N ASP A 143 -6.67 -6.46 7.68
CA ASP A 143 -7.23 -7.38 8.68
C ASP A 143 -6.39 -8.64 8.80
N GLU A 144 -5.98 -9.22 7.67
CA GLU A 144 -5.13 -10.41 7.63
C GLU A 144 -3.74 -10.12 8.19
N LEU A 145 -3.13 -8.99 7.78
CA LEU A 145 -1.84 -8.55 8.31
C LEU A 145 -1.91 -8.35 9.83
N ALA A 146 -2.95 -7.67 10.32
CA ALA A 146 -3.13 -7.44 11.75
C ALA A 146 -3.40 -8.73 12.52
N ALA A 147 -4.09 -9.70 11.94
CA ALA A 147 -4.31 -11.02 12.54
C ALA A 147 -2.98 -11.77 12.70
N GLY A 148 -2.16 -11.86 11.66
CA GLY A 148 -0.86 -12.52 11.72
C GLY A 148 0.16 -11.84 12.66
N LEU A 149 -0.03 -10.53 12.92
CA LEU A 149 0.78 -9.83 13.93
C LEU A 149 0.34 -10.11 15.36
N ARG A 150 -0.98 -10.36 15.59
CA ARG A 150 -1.54 -10.58 16.95
C ARG A 150 -1.33 -11.98 17.48
N ASP A 151 -1.40 -12.99 16.64
CA ASP A 151 -1.31 -14.39 17.07
C ASP A 151 0.12 -14.82 17.48
N GLY A 152 1.09 -13.93 17.28
CA GLY A 152 2.50 -14.19 17.64
C GLY A 152 3.14 -15.34 16.85
N SER A 153 2.41 -15.93 15.90
CA SER A 153 2.92 -17.02 15.06
C SER A 153 4.01 -16.54 14.09
N GLY A 154 4.09 -15.22 13.88
CA GLY A 154 4.92 -14.64 12.83
C GLY A 154 4.43 -14.95 11.43
N THR A 155 3.28 -15.62 11.31
CA THR A 155 2.67 -15.96 10.01
C THR A 155 2.04 -14.71 9.44
N LEU A 156 2.75 -14.04 8.55
CA LEU A 156 2.25 -12.90 7.80
C LEU A 156 1.74 -13.36 6.43
N PRO A 157 0.84 -12.61 5.77
CA PRO A 157 0.35 -12.95 4.43
C PRO A 157 1.49 -13.30 3.47
N GLY A 158 1.37 -14.41 2.73
CA GLY A 158 2.38 -14.85 1.76
C GLY A 158 3.67 -15.44 2.33
N LEU A 159 3.91 -15.39 3.65
CA LEU A 159 5.09 -16.02 4.27
C LEU A 159 4.94 -17.54 4.42
N ALA A 160 3.71 -18.03 4.56
CA ALA A 160 3.42 -19.45 4.76
C ALA A 160 3.67 -20.31 3.51
N ASP A 161 3.59 -19.71 2.31
CA ASP A 161 3.61 -20.45 1.03
C ASP A 161 5.03 -20.60 0.44
N GLY A 162 6.09 -20.23 1.16
CA GLY A 162 7.47 -20.44 0.72
C GLY A 162 7.86 -19.67 -0.56
N ALA A 163 7.13 -18.65 -0.94
CA ALA A 163 7.25 -17.94 -2.21
C ALA A 163 8.41 -16.93 -2.29
N ALA A 164 9.46 -17.11 -1.51
CA ALA A 164 10.69 -16.32 -1.65
C ALA A 164 11.89 -17.28 -1.72
N ASP A 165 12.41 -17.52 -2.91
CA ASP A 165 13.66 -18.25 -3.11
C ASP A 165 14.78 -17.60 -2.29
N GLY A 166 15.26 -18.31 -1.26
CA GLY A 166 16.50 -17.97 -0.55
C GLY A 166 16.38 -17.02 0.64
N ALA A 167 15.18 -16.65 1.10
CA ALA A 167 15.04 -15.82 2.29
C ALA A 167 15.11 -16.67 3.57
N GLY A 168 16.02 -16.29 4.49
CA GLY A 168 16.03 -16.82 5.86
C GLY A 168 14.71 -16.49 6.60
N PRO A 169 14.49 -17.07 7.79
CA PRO A 169 13.27 -16.84 8.56
C PRO A 169 13.10 -15.34 8.82
N ALA A 170 11.92 -14.83 8.47
CA ALA A 170 11.57 -13.43 8.74
C ALA A 170 11.69 -13.18 10.26
N SER A 171 12.27 -12.04 10.64
CA SER A 171 12.31 -11.63 12.04
C SER A 171 10.89 -11.59 12.59
N THR A 172 10.70 -12.07 13.82
CA THR A 172 9.40 -11.98 14.51
C THR A 172 9.10 -10.57 15.01
N SER A 173 10.10 -9.69 15.03
CA SER A 173 9.99 -8.29 15.48
C SER A 173 10.39 -7.32 14.36
N GLY A 174 9.82 -6.13 14.37
CA GLY A 174 10.13 -5.05 13.43
C GLY A 174 8.91 -4.53 12.68
N ASP A 175 9.14 -3.42 11.97
CA ASP A 175 8.13 -2.71 11.21
C ASP A 175 7.72 -3.45 9.94
N VAL A 176 6.56 -3.10 9.39
CA VAL A 176 6.08 -3.63 8.11
C VAL A 176 6.06 -2.49 7.08
N LEU A 177 6.57 -2.76 5.89
CA LEU A 177 6.60 -1.81 4.78
C LEU A 177 5.64 -2.27 3.69
N VAL A 178 4.81 -1.35 3.20
CA VAL A 178 3.83 -1.59 2.14
C VAL A 178 4.03 -0.59 1.01
N ILE A 179 4.38 -1.07 -0.17
CA ILE A 179 4.55 -0.25 -1.37
C ILE A 179 3.31 -0.39 -2.26
N ALA A 180 2.61 0.73 -2.47
CA ALA A 180 1.34 0.73 -3.18
C ALA A 180 1.19 1.98 -4.06
N HIS A 181 -0.04 2.43 -4.25
CA HIS A 181 -0.44 3.51 -5.17
C HIS A 181 -1.16 4.61 -4.41
N GLY A 182 -1.35 5.76 -5.08
CA GLY A 182 -1.96 6.92 -4.43
C GLY A 182 -3.35 6.65 -3.86
N GLY A 183 -4.22 6.00 -4.60
CA GLY A 183 -5.56 5.61 -4.14
C GLY A 183 -5.48 4.61 -3.00
N THR A 184 -4.68 3.56 -3.16
CA THR A 184 -4.53 2.49 -2.18
C THR A 184 -3.95 2.99 -0.86
N VAL A 185 -2.92 3.85 -0.89
CA VAL A 185 -2.36 4.47 0.34
C VAL A 185 -3.43 5.26 1.09
N ARG A 186 -4.26 6.06 0.39
CA ARG A 186 -5.35 6.82 1.02
C ARG A 186 -6.36 5.92 1.72
N VAL A 187 -6.75 4.84 1.04
CA VAL A 187 -7.76 3.90 1.58
C VAL A 187 -7.20 3.14 2.77
N LEU A 188 -5.94 2.68 2.70
CA LEU A 188 -5.28 2.01 3.81
C LEU A 188 -5.18 2.93 5.03
N ASP A 189 -4.74 4.18 4.83
CA ASP A 189 -4.65 5.17 5.89
C ASP A 189 -6.03 5.47 6.52
N ALA A 190 -7.06 5.68 5.68
CA ALA A 190 -8.43 5.92 6.14
C ALA A 190 -8.96 4.72 6.95
N TYR A 191 -8.83 3.49 6.41
CA TYR A 191 -9.30 2.28 7.08
C TYR A 191 -8.65 2.08 8.45
N ILE A 192 -7.33 2.21 8.51
CA ILE A 192 -6.57 2.04 9.74
C ILE A 192 -6.90 3.14 10.76
N SER A 193 -7.16 4.36 10.29
CA SER A 193 -7.59 5.48 11.14
C SER A 193 -9.08 5.43 11.55
N GLY A 194 -9.81 4.39 11.18
CA GLY A 194 -11.23 4.23 11.51
C GLY A 194 -12.17 5.15 10.70
N VAL A 195 -11.66 5.74 9.62
CA VAL A 195 -12.44 6.60 8.71
C VAL A 195 -13.14 5.73 7.68
N THR A 196 -14.46 5.81 7.60
CA THR A 196 -15.24 5.04 6.61
C THR A 196 -15.07 5.61 5.20
N VAL A 197 -15.36 4.80 4.19
CA VAL A 197 -15.26 5.21 2.79
C VAL A 197 -16.12 6.44 2.46
N ASP A 198 -17.25 6.59 3.14
CA ASP A 198 -18.18 7.71 2.94
C ASP A 198 -17.71 9.02 3.60
N GLN A 199 -16.70 8.93 4.47
CA GLN A 199 -16.14 10.07 5.21
C GLN A 199 -14.74 10.44 4.75
N MET A 200 -14.11 9.59 3.91
CA MET A 200 -12.71 9.81 3.52
C MET A 200 -12.54 10.95 2.52
N THR A 201 -11.40 11.60 2.61
CA THR A 201 -10.96 12.60 1.63
C THR A 201 -10.05 11.98 0.59
N TRP A 202 -9.99 12.59 -0.60
CA TRP A 202 -9.13 12.14 -1.71
C TRP A 202 -7.97 13.11 -1.97
N ARG A 203 -7.19 13.40 -0.92
CA ARG A 203 -6.07 14.35 -1.00
C ARG A 203 -4.93 13.80 -1.87
N PRO A 204 -4.15 14.65 -2.53
CA PRO A 204 -2.94 14.22 -3.23
C PRO A 204 -1.99 13.47 -2.30
N VAL A 205 -1.37 12.42 -2.81
CA VAL A 205 -0.26 11.69 -2.21
C VAL A 205 0.85 11.72 -3.24
N ASP A 206 1.99 12.33 -2.95
CA ASP A 206 3.10 12.47 -3.89
C ASP A 206 3.81 11.14 -4.15
N ASN A 207 4.54 11.03 -5.27
CA ASN A 207 5.37 9.87 -5.54
C ASN A 207 6.40 9.69 -4.41
N THR A 208 6.59 8.46 -3.98
CA THR A 208 7.43 8.08 -2.82
C THR A 208 7.05 8.74 -1.48
N ALA A 209 5.88 9.37 -1.39
CA ALA A 209 5.36 9.81 -0.09
C ALA A 209 5.27 8.62 0.87
N ILE A 210 5.70 8.86 2.11
CA ILE A 210 5.74 7.85 3.17
C ILE A 210 4.73 8.26 4.25
N VAL A 211 3.75 7.40 4.50
CA VAL A 211 2.80 7.55 5.60
C VAL A 211 3.20 6.59 6.70
N ARG A 212 3.41 7.13 7.91
CA ARG A 212 3.77 6.36 9.10
C ARG A 212 2.54 6.12 9.96
N ILE A 213 2.23 4.88 10.24
CA ILE A 213 1.16 4.45 11.13
C ILE A 213 1.79 3.71 12.31
N PRO A 214 1.95 4.38 13.46
CA PRO A 214 2.53 3.77 14.65
C PRO A 214 1.57 2.76 15.26
N GLU A 215 2.12 1.77 15.97
CA GLU A 215 1.34 0.81 16.76
C GLU A 215 0.24 0.10 15.95
N PHE A 216 0.54 -0.25 14.71
CA PHE A 216 -0.39 -0.96 13.84
C PHE A 216 -0.80 -2.30 14.47
N GLY A 217 -2.09 -2.48 14.70
CA GLY A 217 -2.65 -3.67 15.35
C GLY A 217 -3.29 -3.39 16.73
N THR A 218 -2.96 -2.25 17.38
CA THR A 218 -3.68 -1.80 18.59
C THR A 218 -4.99 -1.11 18.25
N LEU A 219 -5.13 -0.65 17.00
CA LEU A 219 -6.33 0.05 16.55
C LEU A 219 -7.50 -0.92 16.60
N SER A 220 -8.18 -0.92 17.76
CA SER A 220 -9.45 -1.60 17.91
C SER A 220 -10.42 -0.98 16.92
N ARG A 221 -11.06 -1.81 16.09
CA ARG A 221 -12.24 -1.39 15.36
C ARG A 221 -13.14 -0.65 16.32
N GLY A 222 -13.43 0.61 16.07
CA GLY A 222 -14.47 1.31 16.79
C GLY A 222 -15.72 0.43 16.71
N GLY A 223 -16.01 -0.25 17.83
CA GLY A 223 -17.17 -1.11 17.92
C GLY A 223 -18.41 -0.27 17.58
N ASN A 224 -19.25 -0.78 16.72
CA ASN A 224 -20.61 -0.34 16.56
C ASN A 224 -21.20 -0.13 17.97
N ARG A 225 -21.43 1.12 18.33
CA ARG A 225 -22.44 1.49 19.33
C ARG A 225 -23.55 2.23 18.63
#